data_0c3dcb67566c8add6c2debac5065b96a
#
_entry.id   0c3dcb67566c8add6c2debac5065b96a
#
_cell.length_a   1.000
_cell.length_b   1.000
_cell.length_c   1.000
_cell.angle_alpha   90.00
_cell.angle_beta   90.00
_cell.angle_gamma   90.00
#
_symmetry.space_group_name_H-M   'P 1'
#
loop_
_entity.id
_entity.type
_entity.pdbx_description
1 polymer ?
#
loop_
_entity_poly.entity_id
_entity_poly.type
_entity_poly.pdbx_seq_one_letter_code
_entity_poly.pdbx_strand_id
1 'polypeptide(L)'
;FNSPESVLYNKSRSLYGIFNAKKTIVEQNLCYLVEGYTDVISLHQAGITNVVASSGTSLTEDQVRLIKRYAPTVSILYDGDAAGMKASLRGIDLVLREGLNVKVVTFPEGEDPDSFAKSHSSSEVKDHLTRTAQDFLVFKASLLMADSGDDPVKKAGAIHEIVESVALVPDLVLRSLYIQQCSRLLGVNEQALISEMNKVLRKQYRKKVGGDQYVPEEHLSPDIATPQPTIEDVGTTPQERDLLRMLLSYGHERINVPLQQDDGGTVEEETSVAELMFEMLALDDILFDEPIFRAIYLDYRHASNLRKTVDAQHYEGHEEPDWR
;
A
#
# COMPACT_ATOMS: atom_id res chain seq x y z
N PHE A 1 -10.43 -1.62 36.34
CA PHE A 1 -11.72 -1.96 35.71
C PHE A 1 -11.49 -2.95 34.56
N ASN A 2 -11.48 -4.23 34.88
CA ASN A 2 -11.34 -5.28 33.90
C ASN A 2 -12.65 -6.08 33.84
N SER A 3 -13.74 -5.44 33.42
CA SER A 3 -15.02 -6.10 33.25
C SER A 3 -14.89 -7.29 32.28
N PRO A 4 -15.48 -8.45 32.59
CA PRO A 4 -15.49 -9.57 31.67
C PRO A 4 -16.27 -9.21 30.39
N GLU A 5 -15.96 -9.85 29.29
CA GLU A 5 -16.74 -9.72 28.07
C GLU A 5 -18.17 -10.27 28.28
N SER A 6 -19.12 -9.64 27.61
CA SER A 6 -20.53 -10.03 27.65
C SER A 6 -21.18 -9.81 26.29
N VAL A 7 -22.41 -10.25 26.11
CA VAL A 7 -23.18 -10.00 24.88
C VAL A 7 -23.33 -8.51 24.57
N LEU A 8 -23.32 -7.66 25.60
CA LEU A 8 -23.46 -6.20 25.48
C LEU A 8 -22.12 -5.45 25.48
N TYR A 9 -21.05 -6.07 25.94
CA TYR A 9 -19.74 -5.45 26.06
C TYR A 9 -18.64 -6.33 25.48
N ASN A 10 -18.08 -5.89 24.38
CA ASN A 10 -16.95 -6.54 23.72
C ASN A 10 -15.75 -5.56 23.69
N LYS A 11 -14.68 -5.92 24.43
CA LYS A 11 -13.48 -5.08 24.56
C LYS A 11 -12.83 -4.81 23.19
N SER A 12 -12.78 -5.81 22.33
CA SER A 12 -12.14 -5.70 21.03
C SER A 12 -12.88 -4.78 20.04
N ARG A 13 -14.12 -4.40 20.34
CA ARG A 13 -14.98 -3.54 19.53
C ARG A 13 -15.34 -2.21 20.17
N SER A 14 -14.91 -1.99 21.40
CA SER A 14 -15.25 -0.81 22.19
C SER A 14 -14.00 0.00 22.46
N LEU A 15 -14.14 1.32 22.53
CA LEU A 15 -13.11 2.25 22.96
C LEU A 15 -13.62 2.99 24.20
N TYR A 16 -12.80 3.03 25.23
CA TYR A 16 -13.13 3.81 26.42
C TYR A 16 -13.15 5.31 26.06
N GLY A 17 -14.14 6.03 26.54
CA GLY A 17 -14.28 7.47 26.30
C GLY A 17 -14.95 7.85 24.98
N ILE A 18 -15.16 6.93 24.01
CA ILE A 18 -15.66 7.26 22.67
C ILE A 18 -17.00 8.00 22.67
N PHE A 19 -17.90 7.69 23.60
CA PHE A 19 -19.20 8.34 23.69
C PHE A 19 -19.06 9.85 23.93
N ASN A 20 -18.18 10.24 24.83
CA ASN A 20 -17.92 11.64 25.17
C ASN A 20 -17.04 12.33 24.12
N ALA A 21 -16.08 11.57 23.55
CA ALA A 21 -15.07 12.12 22.65
C ALA A 21 -15.57 12.35 21.20
N LYS A 22 -16.55 11.56 20.72
CA LYS A 22 -16.97 11.51 19.30
C LYS A 22 -17.26 12.87 18.68
N LYS A 23 -17.91 13.80 19.43
CA LYS A 23 -18.23 15.12 18.91
C LYS A 23 -16.96 15.95 18.64
N THR A 24 -16.07 16.00 19.61
CA THR A 24 -14.81 16.74 19.49
C THR A 24 -13.85 16.08 18.49
N ILE A 25 -13.86 14.75 18.38
CA ILE A 25 -13.11 14.01 17.34
C ILE A 25 -13.54 14.49 15.95
N VAL A 26 -14.84 14.56 15.69
CA VAL A 26 -15.37 15.03 14.40
C VAL A 26 -15.03 16.50 14.16
N GLU A 27 -15.22 17.38 15.16
CA GLU A 27 -14.93 18.80 15.04
C GLU A 27 -13.45 19.11 14.74
N GLN A 28 -12.54 18.30 15.31
CA GLN A 28 -11.10 18.50 15.16
C GLN A 28 -10.47 17.63 14.06
N ASN A 29 -11.23 16.70 13.45
CA ASN A 29 -10.72 15.69 12.51
C ASN A 29 -9.53 14.89 13.06
N LEU A 30 -9.47 14.74 14.38
CA LEU A 30 -8.34 14.15 15.11
C LEU A 30 -8.83 13.36 16.31
N CYS A 31 -8.36 12.12 16.44
CA CYS A 31 -8.54 11.27 17.61
C CYS A 31 -7.20 11.03 18.30
N TYR A 32 -7.10 11.36 19.57
CA TYR A 32 -6.00 10.91 20.41
C TYR A 32 -6.29 9.50 20.92
N LEU A 33 -5.34 8.60 20.77
CA LEU A 33 -5.43 7.21 21.19
C LEU A 33 -4.38 6.94 22.28
N VAL A 34 -4.82 6.47 23.42
CA VAL A 34 -4.00 6.06 24.57
C VAL A 34 -4.27 4.60 24.94
N GLU A 35 -3.46 4.03 25.82
CA GLU A 35 -3.60 2.64 26.25
C GLU A 35 -4.61 2.49 27.40
N GLY A 36 -4.53 3.34 28.42
CA GLY A 36 -5.26 3.24 29.67
C GLY A 36 -6.48 4.17 29.77
N TYR A 37 -7.44 3.76 30.58
CA TYR A 37 -8.60 4.62 30.89
C TYR A 37 -8.22 5.78 31.83
N THR A 38 -7.16 5.65 32.61
CA THR A 38 -6.63 6.73 33.48
C THR A 38 -6.12 7.87 32.64
N ASP A 39 -5.42 7.57 31.53
CA ASP A 39 -4.92 8.57 30.60
C ASP A 39 -6.07 9.39 29.98
N VAL A 40 -7.15 8.68 29.58
CA VAL A 40 -8.34 9.35 29.04
C VAL A 40 -8.95 10.30 30.09
N ILE A 41 -9.05 9.89 31.36
CA ILE A 41 -9.65 10.69 32.41
C ILE A 41 -8.81 11.95 32.66
N SER A 42 -7.49 11.81 32.81
CA SER A 42 -6.59 12.91 33.13
C SER A 42 -6.45 13.90 31.94
N LEU A 43 -6.33 13.38 30.72
CA LEU A 43 -6.32 14.23 29.52
C LEU A 43 -7.66 14.96 29.34
N HIS A 44 -8.78 14.29 29.61
CA HIS A 44 -10.09 14.94 29.53
C HIS A 44 -10.23 16.08 30.59
N GLN A 45 -9.73 15.89 31.81
CA GLN A 45 -9.66 16.90 32.84
C GLN A 45 -8.77 18.09 32.44
N ALA A 46 -7.67 17.80 31.71
CA ALA A 46 -6.81 18.82 31.11
C ALA A 46 -7.42 19.49 29.86
N GLY A 47 -8.67 19.19 29.51
CA GLY A 47 -9.38 19.78 28.38
C GLY A 47 -9.09 19.17 26.99
N ILE A 48 -8.47 17.98 26.93
CA ILE A 48 -8.28 17.18 25.73
C ILE A 48 -9.46 16.19 25.64
N THR A 49 -10.53 16.59 24.99
CA THR A 49 -11.80 15.85 25.01
C THR A 49 -11.98 14.88 23.83
N ASN A 50 -11.07 14.91 22.84
CA ASN A 50 -11.05 14.01 21.68
C ASN A 50 -10.12 12.80 21.91
N VAL A 51 -10.07 12.27 23.12
CA VAL A 51 -9.20 11.16 23.54
C VAL A 51 -9.99 9.90 23.84
N VAL A 52 -9.46 8.74 23.44
CA VAL A 52 -10.03 7.40 23.65
C VAL A 52 -8.94 6.41 24.03
N ALA A 53 -9.31 5.28 24.69
CA ALA A 53 -8.38 4.21 24.99
C ALA A 53 -8.86 2.85 24.51
N SER A 54 -7.90 1.97 24.15
CA SER A 54 -8.13 0.55 23.87
C SER A 54 -8.45 -0.27 25.13
N SER A 55 -8.06 0.25 26.29
CA SER A 55 -8.39 -0.23 27.66
C SER A 55 -8.20 -1.72 27.93
N GLY A 56 -6.94 -2.10 28.17
CA GLY A 56 -6.57 -3.42 28.67
C GLY A 56 -6.54 -4.53 27.61
N THR A 57 -6.56 -4.15 26.33
CA THR A 57 -6.28 -5.03 25.18
C THR A 57 -5.35 -4.34 24.21
N SER A 58 -4.55 -5.12 23.47
CA SER A 58 -3.86 -4.55 22.30
C SER A 58 -4.90 -3.97 21.33
N LEU A 59 -4.55 -2.87 20.66
CA LEU A 59 -5.41 -2.23 19.65
C LEU A 59 -5.87 -3.25 18.60
N THR A 60 -7.16 -3.20 18.25
CA THR A 60 -7.78 -4.12 17.29
C THR A 60 -8.24 -3.38 16.02
N GLU A 61 -8.40 -4.13 14.91
CA GLU A 61 -8.94 -3.58 13.66
C GLU A 61 -10.35 -2.98 13.84
N ASP A 62 -11.23 -3.62 14.63
CA ASP A 62 -12.58 -3.12 14.89
C ASP A 62 -12.56 -1.79 15.66
N GLN A 63 -11.62 -1.61 16.59
CA GLN A 63 -11.43 -0.35 17.29
C GLN A 63 -10.90 0.75 16.36
N VAL A 64 -9.97 0.43 15.46
CA VAL A 64 -9.48 1.37 14.44
C VAL A 64 -10.60 1.76 13.47
N ARG A 65 -11.39 0.81 13.01
CA ARG A 65 -12.57 1.07 12.16
C ARG A 65 -13.60 1.95 12.87
N LEU A 66 -13.72 1.80 14.19
CA LEU A 66 -14.61 2.67 14.99
C LEU A 66 -14.11 4.11 14.97
N ILE A 67 -12.80 4.35 15.15
CA ILE A 67 -12.21 5.70 15.07
C ILE A 67 -12.38 6.29 13.66
N LYS A 68 -12.15 5.50 12.62
CA LYS A 68 -12.25 5.91 11.21
C LYS A 68 -13.61 6.53 10.85
N ARG A 69 -14.68 6.14 11.54
CA ARG A 69 -16.01 6.73 11.34
C ARG A 69 -16.10 8.19 11.76
N TYR A 70 -15.17 8.66 12.60
CA TYR A 70 -15.24 9.99 13.23
C TYR A 70 -14.09 10.90 12.81
N ALA A 71 -12.88 10.37 12.51
CA ALA A 71 -11.75 11.18 12.13
C ALA A 71 -10.87 10.49 11.07
N PRO A 72 -10.25 11.26 10.16
CA PRO A 72 -9.26 10.77 9.20
C PRO A 72 -7.86 10.61 9.83
N THR A 73 -7.61 11.19 11.01
CA THR A 73 -6.29 11.22 11.65
C THR A 73 -6.37 10.67 13.06
N VAL A 74 -5.41 9.80 13.39
CA VAL A 74 -5.17 9.31 14.75
C VAL A 74 -3.81 9.77 15.22
N SER A 75 -3.74 10.35 16.42
CA SER A 75 -2.50 10.64 17.12
C SER A 75 -2.35 9.64 18.25
N ILE A 76 -1.38 8.74 18.15
CA ILE A 76 -1.12 7.74 19.18
C ILE A 76 -0.15 8.35 20.21
N LEU A 77 -0.54 8.29 21.45
CA LEU A 77 0.23 8.80 22.58
C LEU A 77 0.94 7.62 23.26
N TYR A 78 2.26 7.65 23.23
CA TYR A 78 3.09 6.61 23.82
C TYR A 78 3.81 7.09 25.07
N ASP A 79 3.90 6.22 26.05
CA ASP A 79 4.71 6.43 27.25
C ASP A 79 6.18 6.66 26.86
N GLY A 80 6.91 7.41 27.67
CA GLY A 80 8.33 7.70 27.46
C GLY A 80 9.27 6.50 27.62
N ASP A 81 8.76 5.28 27.59
CA ASP A 81 9.52 4.02 27.75
C ASP A 81 9.93 3.43 26.39
N ALA A 82 11.23 3.31 26.17
CA ALA A 82 11.81 2.77 24.94
C ALA A 82 11.41 1.31 24.64
N ALA A 83 11.15 0.49 25.67
CA ALA A 83 10.72 -0.90 25.48
C ALA A 83 9.27 -0.99 25.01
N GLY A 84 8.38 -0.13 25.54
CA GLY A 84 7.00 0.02 25.14
C GLY A 84 6.87 0.56 23.70
N MET A 85 7.74 1.48 23.28
CA MET A 85 7.71 2.06 21.94
C MET A 85 7.85 1.04 20.81
N LYS A 86 8.69 0.01 20.93
CA LYS A 86 8.80 -1.05 19.91
C LYS A 86 7.56 -1.94 19.82
N ALA A 87 6.93 -2.25 20.96
CA ALA A 87 5.67 -2.99 20.97
C ALA A 87 4.54 -2.19 20.30
N SER A 88 4.61 -0.89 20.38
CA SER A 88 3.65 0.08 19.90
C SER A 88 3.62 0.22 18.37
N LEU A 89 4.71 -0.13 17.66
CA LEU A 89 4.77 -0.07 16.19
C LEU A 89 3.66 -0.89 15.52
N ARG A 90 3.19 -1.97 16.15
CA ARG A 90 2.06 -2.76 15.63
C ARG A 90 0.75 -1.96 15.60
N GLY A 91 0.55 -1.06 16.54
CA GLY A 91 -0.62 -0.17 16.57
C GLY A 91 -0.63 0.78 15.37
N ILE A 92 0.53 1.33 15.02
CA ILE A 92 0.72 2.18 13.82
C ILE A 92 0.31 1.40 12.57
N ASP A 93 0.84 0.19 12.39
CA ASP A 93 0.58 -0.63 11.20
C ASP A 93 -0.91 -0.98 11.04
N LEU A 94 -1.64 -1.20 12.14
CA LEU A 94 -3.09 -1.41 12.11
C LEU A 94 -3.84 -0.17 11.62
N VAL A 95 -3.46 1.01 12.11
CA VAL A 95 -4.10 2.26 11.75
C VAL A 95 -3.83 2.62 10.28
N LEU A 96 -2.59 2.43 9.81
CA LEU A 96 -2.22 2.64 8.41
C LEU A 96 -2.99 1.72 7.45
N ARG A 97 -3.16 0.45 7.82
CA ARG A 97 -3.90 -0.54 7.01
C ARG A 97 -5.34 -0.15 6.79
N GLU A 98 -5.96 0.48 7.76
CA GLU A 98 -7.32 1.01 7.65
C GLU A 98 -7.37 2.35 6.87
N GLY A 99 -6.24 2.90 6.43
CA GLY A 99 -6.16 4.11 5.62
C GLY A 99 -6.34 5.41 6.40
N LEU A 100 -6.01 5.40 7.69
CA LEU A 100 -5.99 6.60 8.53
C LEU A 100 -4.59 7.21 8.53
N ASN A 101 -4.53 8.54 8.67
CA ASN A 101 -3.28 9.24 8.91
C ASN A 101 -2.83 9.02 10.36
N VAL A 102 -1.55 8.72 10.55
CA VAL A 102 -1.00 8.42 11.87
C VAL A 102 0.02 9.48 12.28
N LYS A 103 -0.20 10.04 13.44
CA LYS A 103 0.79 10.84 14.16
C LYS A 103 1.18 10.12 15.44
N VAL A 104 2.37 10.40 15.92
CA VAL A 104 2.90 9.85 17.16
C VAL A 104 3.31 11.01 18.07
N VAL A 105 2.92 10.93 19.32
CA VAL A 105 3.35 11.82 20.39
C VAL A 105 4.04 10.97 21.44
N THR A 106 5.22 11.37 21.85
CA THR A 106 5.97 10.75 22.95
C THR A 106 6.06 11.72 24.12
N PHE A 107 6.07 11.18 25.32
CA PHE A 107 6.26 11.92 26.55
C PHE A 107 7.72 11.87 27.03
N PRO A 108 8.14 12.75 27.95
CA PRO A 108 9.47 12.67 28.54
C PRO A 108 9.71 11.31 29.20
N GLU A 109 10.99 10.93 29.34
CA GLU A 109 11.37 9.66 29.95
C GLU A 109 10.81 9.56 31.41
N GLY A 110 10.12 8.45 31.67
CA GLY A 110 9.47 8.18 32.95
C GLY A 110 8.10 8.83 33.14
N GLU A 111 7.60 9.55 32.14
CA GLU A 111 6.24 10.11 32.14
C GLU A 111 5.32 9.36 31.16
N ASP A 112 4.06 9.24 31.55
CA ASP A 112 2.95 8.76 30.74
C ASP A 112 1.91 9.87 30.54
N PRO A 113 0.90 9.70 29.67
CA PRO A 113 -0.13 10.73 29.48
C PRO A 113 -0.86 11.15 30.74
N ASP A 114 -1.07 10.23 31.68
CA ASP A 114 -1.75 10.46 32.96
C ASP A 114 -0.91 11.35 33.89
N SER A 115 0.35 10.98 34.13
CA SER A 115 1.29 11.72 34.99
C SER A 115 1.57 13.11 34.42
N PHE A 116 1.78 13.20 33.10
CA PHE A 116 2.03 14.48 32.42
C PHE A 116 0.82 15.43 32.55
N ALA A 117 -0.40 14.91 32.32
CA ALA A 117 -1.61 15.71 32.42
C ALA A 117 -1.89 16.21 33.87
N LYS A 118 -1.44 15.46 34.89
CA LYS A 118 -1.58 15.83 36.28
C LYS A 118 -0.55 16.87 36.77
N SER A 119 0.65 16.84 36.18
CA SER A 119 1.77 17.71 36.59
C SER A 119 1.84 19.03 35.84
N HIS A 120 1.14 19.15 34.70
CA HIS A 120 1.19 20.31 33.81
C HIS A 120 -0.16 20.99 33.68
N SER A 121 -0.14 22.30 33.33
CA SER A 121 -1.36 23.02 33.01
C SER A 121 -2.01 22.55 31.72
N SER A 122 -3.31 22.80 31.56
CA SER A 122 -4.04 22.43 30.31
C SER A 122 -3.42 23.05 29.05
N SER A 123 -2.81 24.23 29.16
CA SER A 123 -2.12 24.87 28.03
C SER A 123 -0.83 24.14 27.67
N GLU A 124 -0.03 23.76 28.67
CA GLU A 124 1.22 23.03 28.47
C GLU A 124 0.96 21.64 27.86
N VAL A 125 -0.09 20.94 28.31
CA VAL A 125 -0.51 19.66 27.74
C VAL A 125 -0.89 19.83 26.27
N LYS A 126 -1.70 20.82 25.91
CA LYS A 126 -2.08 21.12 24.53
C LYS A 126 -0.87 21.46 23.66
N ASP A 127 0.00 22.29 24.17
CA ASP A 127 1.22 22.70 23.48
C ASP A 127 2.14 21.51 23.25
N HIS A 128 2.31 20.63 24.23
CA HIS A 128 3.10 19.41 24.10
C HIS A 128 2.52 18.51 23.01
N LEU A 129 1.22 18.19 23.08
CA LEU A 129 0.56 17.33 22.09
C LEU A 129 0.66 17.87 20.66
N THR A 130 0.69 19.19 20.50
CA THR A 130 0.79 19.83 19.18
C THR A 130 2.22 19.87 18.65
N ARG A 131 3.18 20.23 19.52
CA ARG A 131 4.59 20.47 19.12
C ARG A 131 5.38 19.16 18.94
N THR A 132 5.08 18.13 19.72
CA THR A 132 5.80 16.85 19.67
C THR A 132 5.15 15.84 18.71
N ALA A 133 3.95 16.16 18.18
CA ALA A 133 3.30 15.30 17.20
C ALA A 133 4.14 15.20 15.92
N GLN A 134 4.65 14.02 15.65
CA GLN A 134 5.41 13.70 14.43
C GLN A 134 4.67 12.69 13.57
N ASP A 135 4.93 12.73 12.26
CA ASP A 135 4.46 11.71 11.34
C ASP A 135 5.04 10.33 11.72
N PHE A 136 4.25 9.28 11.53
CA PHE A 136 4.66 7.91 11.88
C PHE A 136 5.98 7.51 11.21
N LEU A 137 6.19 7.97 9.97
CA LEU A 137 7.38 7.62 9.21
C LEU A 137 8.65 8.22 9.84
N VAL A 138 8.59 9.49 10.24
CA VAL A 138 9.70 10.16 10.93
C VAL A 138 9.98 9.48 12.26
N PHE A 139 8.93 9.17 13.02
CA PHE A 139 9.03 8.47 14.29
C PHE A 139 9.65 7.08 14.12
N LYS A 140 9.10 6.25 13.20
CA LYS A 140 9.58 4.88 12.96
C LYS A 140 11.02 4.88 12.44
N ALA A 141 11.35 5.79 11.52
CA ALA A 141 12.70 5.93 11.01
C ALA A 141 13.69 6.31 12.11
N SER A 142 13.37 7.29 12.96
CA SER A 142 14.26 7.70 14.06
C SER A 142 14.51 6.55 15.04
N LEU A 143 13.46 5.80 15.39
CA LEU A 143 13.56 4.69 16.34
C LEU A 143 14.40 3.53 15.80
N LEU A 144 14.14 3.08 14.55
CA LEU A 144 14.82 1.94 13.96
C LEU A 144 16.26 2.25 13.53
N MET A 145 16.50 3.48 13.07
CA MET A 145 17.83 3.90 12.67
C MET A 145 18.76 4.12 13.89
N ALA A 146 18.24 4.61 15.02
CA ALA A 146 19.00 4.71 16.26
C ALA A 146 19.51 3.33 16.75
N ASP A 147 18.69 2.28 16.61
CA ASP A 147 19.04 0.90 16.97
C ASP A 147 20.06 0.25 16.03
N SER A 148 20.08 0.68 14.75
CA SER A 148 20.94 0.06 13.71
C SER A 148 22.40 0.50 13.80
N GLY A 149 22.69 1.64 14.42
CA GLY A 149 24.05 2.21 14.47
C GLY A 149 24.65 2.33 13.07
N ASP A 150 25.91 1.92 12.93
CA ASP A 150 26.63 1.92 11.63
C ASP A 150 26.62 0.56 10.90
N ASP A 151 25.90 -0.44 11.43
CA ASP A 151 25.82 -1.77 10.83
C ASP A 151 24.92 -1.75 9.58
N PRO A 152 25.49 -2.03 8.37
CA PRO A 152 24.73 -1.99 7.11
C PRO A 152 23.58 -3.04 7.07
N VAL A 153 23.77 -4.20 7.72
CA VAL A 153 22.77 -5.26 7.73
C VAL A 153 21.56 -4.85 8.58
N LYS A 154 21.82 -4.26 9.74
CA LYS A 154 20.76 -3.73 10.61
C LYS A 154 20.03 -2.55 9.95
N LYS A 155 20.78 -1.65 9.29
CA LYS A 155 20.18 -0.55 8.50
C LYS A 155 19.26 -1.07 7.41
N ALA A 156 19.69 -2.09 6.66
CA ALA A 156 18.85 -2.71 5.62
C ALA A 156 17.58 -3.33 6.22
N GLY A 157 17.68 -4.01 7.37
CA GLY A 157 16.53 -4.53 8.09
C GLY A 157 15.55 -3.44 8.55
N ALA A 158 16.06 -2.34 9.10
CA ALA A 158 15.27 -1.18 9.51
C ALA A 158 14.53 -0.55 8.31
N ILE A 159 15.21 -0.38 7.17
CA ILE A 159 14.63 0.13 5.94
C ILE A 159 13.51 -0.78 5.44
N HIS A 160 13.74 -2.10 5.44
CA HIS A 160 12.74 -3.08 5.05
C HIS A 160 11.46 -2.97 5.91
N GLU A 161 11.62 -2.86 7.23
CA GLU A 161 10.50 -2.71 8.17
C GLU A 161 9.72 -1.40 7.97
N ILE A 162 10.41 -0.29 7.65
CA ILE A 162 9.77 0.98 7.31
C ILE A 162 8.96 0.85 6.02
N VAL A 163 9.55 0.25 4.98
CA VAL A 163 8.88 0.00 3.69
C VAL A 163 7.66 -0.93 3.85
N GLU A 164 7.74 -1.93 4.72
CA GLU A 164 6.58 -2.78 5.05
C GLU A 164 5.41 -1.98 5.62
N SER A 165 5.66 -0.99 6.48
CA SER A 165 4.59 -0.10 6.99
C SER A 165 4.03 0.82 5.91
N VAL A 166 4.88 1.40 5.07
CA VAL A 166 4.42 2.22 3.93
C VAL A 166 3.55 1.41 2.97
N ALA A 167 3.89 0.13 2.73
CA ALA A 167 3.10 -0.77 1.89
C ALA A 167 1.69 -1.08 2.44
N LEU A 168 1.42 -0.82 3.72
CA LEU A 168 0.09 -0.95 4.31
C LEU A 168 -0.86 0.21 3.95
N VAL A 169 -0.33 1.36 3.55
CA VAL A 169 -1.12 2.54 3.16
C VAL A 169 -1.92 2.20 1.89
N PRO A 170 -3.27 2.27 1.91
CA PRO A 170 -4.08 1.87 0.76
C PRO A 170 -3.98 2.85 -0.42
N ASP A 171 -3.84 4.13 -0.14
CA ASP A 171 -3.77 5.20 -1.15
C ASP A 171 -2.42 5.20 -1.86
N LEU A 172 -2.44 5.03 -3.20
CA LEU A 172 -1.25 4.93 -4.05
C LEU A 172 -0.44 6.24 -4.07
N VAL A 173 -1.12 7.38 -4.12
CA VAL A 173 -0.46 8.69 -4.17
C VAL A 173 0.24 8.98 -2.85
N LEU A 174 -0.46 8.75 -1.74
CA LEU A 174 0.10 8.92 -0.41
C LEU A 174 1.28 7.96 -0.18
N ARG A 175 1.18 6.72 -0.66
CA ARG A 175 2.27 5.74 -0.60
C ARG A 175 3.50 6.21 -1.36
N SER A 176 3.34 6.76 -2.57
CA SER A 176 4.44 7.33 -3.36
C SER A 176 5.10 8.52 -2.64
N LEU A 177 4.31 9.39 -2.03
CA LEU A 177 4.85 10.51 -1.23
C LEU A 177 5.66 10.03 -0.02
N TYR A 178 5.20 8.97 0.65
CA TYR A 178 5.95 8.36 1.75
C TYR A 178 7.26 7.72 1.26
N ILE A 179 7.30 7.07 0.11
CA ILE A 179 8.54 6.55 -0.45
C ILE A 179 9.54 7.66 -0.77
N GLN A 180 9.09 8.77 -1.35
CA GLN A 180 9.96 9.95 -1.56
C GLN A 180 10.50 10.51 -0.23
N GLN A 181 9.66 10.55 0.79
CA GLN A 181 10.08 10.97 2.12
C GLN A 181 11.09 9.98 2.74
N CYS A 182 10.87 8.66 2.60
CA CYS A 182 11.83 7.63 3.00
C CYS A 182 13.19 7.81 2.31
N SER A 183 13.20 8.00 1.00
CA SER A 183 14.42 8.22 0.23
C SER A 183 15.25 9.37 0.81
N ARG A 184 14.59 10.49 1.12
CA ARG A 184 15.25 11.67 1.72
C ARG A 184 15.74 11.43 3.14
N LEU A 185 14.91 10.79 3.99
CA LEU A 185 15.23 10.55 5.40
C LEU A 185 16.34 9.52 5.59
N LEU A 186 16.35 8.47 4.77
CA LEU A 186 17.23 7.32 4.93
C LEU A 186 18.49 7.39 4.02
N GLY A 187 18.53 8.33 3.08
CA GLY A 187 19.63 8.45 2.11
C GLY A 187 19.70 7.28 1.12
N VAL A 188 18.57 6.65 0.81
CA VAL A 188 18.47 5.50 -0.09
C VAL A 188 17.79 5.90 -1.38
N ASN A 189 18.24 5.32 -2.50
CA ASN A 189 17.66 5.58 -3.81
C ASN A 189 16.16 5.21 -3.82
N GLU A 190 15.31 6.10 -4.34
CA GLU A 190 13.85 5.95 -4.40
C GLU A 190 13.45 4.69 -5.19
N GLN A 191 14.12 4.41 -6.30
CA GLN A 191 13.86 3.22 -7.12
C GLN A 191 14.10 1.92 -6.35
N ALA A 192 15.13 1.87 -5.51
CA ALA A 192 15.40 0.70 -4.66
C ALA A 192 14.26 0.48 -3.63
N LEU A 193 13.74 1.58 -3.04
CA LEU A 193 12.61 1.52 -2.10
C LEU A 193 11.31 1.08 -2.80
N ILE A 194 11.03 1.57 -4.00
CA ILE A 194 9.86 1.15 -4.81
C ILE A 194 9.95 -0.34 -5.14
N SER A 195 11.11 -0.80 -5.60
CA SER A 195 11.34 -2.21 -5.90
C SER A 195 11.10 -3.10 -4.67
N GLU A 196 11.60 -2.68 -3.50
CA GLU A 196 11.38 -3.39 -2.24
C GLU A 196 9.91 -3.38 -1.82
N MET A 197 9.24 -2.23 -1.91
CA MET A 197 7.82 -2.10 -1.62
C MET A 197 6.96 -3.00 -2.53
N ASN A 198 7.27 -3.08 -3.82
CA ASN A 198 6.57 -3.94 -4.76
C ASN A 198 6.75 -5.43 -4.41
N LYS A 199 7.92 -5.85 -3.91
CA LYS A 199 8.11 -7.21 -3.37
C LYS A 199 7.20 -7.48 -2.17
N VAL A 200 7.10 -6.52 -1.24
CA VAL A 200 6.22 -6.61 -0.07
C VAL A 200 4.76 -6.74 -0.50
N LEU A 201 4.30 -5.88 -1.42
CA LEU A 201 2.94 -5.90 -1.93
C LEU A 201 2.59 -7.23 -2.62
N ARG A 202 3.49 -7.76 -3.47
CA ARG A 202 3.32 -9.08 -4.10
C ARG A 202 3.20 -10.19 -3.05
N LYS A 203 4.04 -10.17 -2.02
CA LYS A 203 3.99 -11.14 -0.91
C LYS A 203 2.68 -11.06 -0.12
N GLN A 204 2.18 -9.85 0.15
CA GLN A 204 0.90 -9.63 0.82
C GLN A 204 -0.28 -10.12 -0.03
N TYR A 205 -0.28 -9.84 -1.33
CA TYR A 205 -1.32 -10.28 -2.27
C TYR A 205 -1.38 -11.81 -2.35
N ARG A 206 -0.24 -12.48 -2.54
CA ARG A 206 -0.15 -13.96 -2.55
C ARG A 206 -0.73 -14.59 -1.28
N LYS A 207 -0.48 -13.99 -0.11
CA LYS A 207 -1.06 -14.45 1.16
C LYS A 207 -2.58 -14.31 1.21
N LYS A 208 -3.15 -13.27 0.60
CA LYS A 208 -4.61 -13.03 0.60
C LYS A 208 -5.36 -13.95 -0.37
N VAL A 209 -4.79 -14.24 -1.53
CA VAL A 209 -5.47 -14.97 -2.61
C VAL A 209 -5.19 -16.48 -2.58
N GLY A 210 -4.23 -16.92 -1.77
CA GLY A 210 -3.99 -18.37 -1.54
C GLY A 210 -3.32 -19.10 -2.69
N GLY A 211 -2.47 -18.43 -3.49
CA GLY A 211 -1.75 -19.08 -4.59
C GLY A 211 -0.76 -18.16 -5.31
N ASP A 212 -0.08 -18.72 -6.31
CA ASP A 212 0.90 -18.03 -7.16
C ASP A 212 0.22 -17.19 -8.27
N GLN A 213 -0.94 -16.60 -8.00
CA GLN A 213 -1.67 -15.79 -8.96
C GLN A 213 -0.95 -14.45 -9.21
N TYR A 214 -1.08 -13.98 -10.45
CA TYR A 214 -0.59 -12.69 -10.90
C TYR A 214 -1.12 -11.55 -10.00
N VAL A 215 -0.24 -10.64 -9.61
CA VAL A 215 -0.61 -9.44 -8.83
C VAL A 215 -0.92 -8.34 -9.83
N PRO A 216 -2.17 -7.83 -9.89
CA PRO A 216 -2.52 -6.74 -10.79
C PRO A 216 -1.62 -5.53 -10.56
N GLU A 217 -1.19 -4.87 -11.62
CA GLU A 217 -0.31 -3.69 -11.55
C GLU A 217 -0.93 -2.53 -10.78
N GLU A 218 -2.26 -2.45 -10.75
CA GLU A 218 -3.02 -1.47 -9.96
C GLU A 218 -2.71 -1.49 -8.45
N HIS A 219 -2.17 -2.59 -7.93
CA HIS A 219 -1.78 -2.72 -6.52
C HIS A 219 -0.30 -2.43 -6.27
N LEU A 220 0.49 -2.25 -7.33
CA LEU A 220 1.90 -1.93 -7.24
C LEU A 220 2.10 -0.43 -7.41
N SER A 221 3.10 0.12 -6.73
CA SER A 221 3.53 1.48 -7.07
C SER A 221 4.16 1.46 -8.46
N PRO A 222 3.85 2.43 -9.32
CA PRO A 222 4.53 2.52 -10.59
C PRO A 222 6.04 2.57 -10.32
N ASP A 223 6.79 1.68 -10.94
CA ASP A 223 8.23 1.84 -10.97
C ASP A 223 8.48 3.23 -11.57
N ILE A 224 9.01 4.15 -10.74
CA ILE A 224 9.52 5.39 -11.29
C ILE A 224 10.64 4.94 -12.18
N ALA A 225 10.41 4.99 -13.47
CA ALA A 225 11.41 4.63 -14.44
C ALA A 225 12.73 5.28 -14.01
N THR A 226 13.82 4.51 -13.98
CA THR A 226 15.16 5.08 -14.11
C THR A 226 15.04 6.33 -14.97
N PRO A 227 15.73 7.46 -14.65
CA PRO A 227 15.63 8.66 -15.46
C PRO A 227 15.61 8.19 -16.91
N GLN A 228 14.50 8.39 -17.57
CA GLN A 228 14.35 8.00 -18.96
C GLN A 228 15.60 8.54 -19.63
N PRO A 229 16.39 7.72 -20.32
CA PRO A 229 17.27 8.29 -21.31
C PRO A 229 16.35 9.24 -22.07
N THR A 230 16.71 10.51 -22.11
CA THR A 230 16.05 11.59 -22.83
C THR A 230 15.33 11.00 -24.02
N ILE A 231 14.06 11.40 -24.25
CA ILE A 231 13.18 10.93 -25.33
C ILE A 231 13.92 11.00 -26.68
N GLU A 232 14.83 10.08 -26.86
CA GLU A 232 15.51 9.71 -28.08
C GLU A 232 15.59 8.20 -28.01
N ASP A 233 14.68 7.51 -28.72
CA ASP A 233 14.65 6.07 -28.99
C ASP A 233 14.51 5.12 -27.77
N VAL A 234 13.37 5.16 -27.08
CA VAL A 234 12.79 3.90 -26.56
C VAL A 234 11.69 3.55 -27.56
N GLY A 235 12.06 2.84 -28.61
CA GLY A 235 11.11 2.23 -29.53
C GLY A 235 10.11 1.36 -28.76
N THR A 236 8.97 1.13 -29.35
CA THR A 236 7.87 0.27 -28.87
C THR A 236 8.27 -1.21 -28.69
N THR A 237 9.55 -1.53 -28.95
CA THR A 237 10.16 -2.88 -28.96
C THR A 237 9.84 -3.78 -27.75
N PRO A 238 9.83 -3.31 -26.48
CA PRO A 238 9.45 -4.18 -25.36
C PRO A 238 7.99 -4.58 -25.38
N GLN A 239 7.09 -3.62 -25.69
CA GLN A 239 5.65 -3.86 -25.77
C GLN A 239 5.30 -4.74 -26.96
N GLU A 240 5.94 -4.51 -28.10
CA GLU A 240 5.80 -5.34 -29.30
C GLU A 240 6.25 -6.77 -29.08
N ARG A 241 7.35 -6.97 -28.35
CA ARG A 241 7.85 -8.28 -27.96
C ARG A 241 6.84 -9.03 -27.10
N ASP A 242 6.20 -8.36 -26.13
CA ASP A 242 5.20 -8.96 -25.26
C ASP A 242 3.93 -9.32 -26.02
N LEU A 243 3.50 -8.48 -26.97
CA LEU A 243 2.38 -8.78 -27.87
C LEU A 243 2.67 -9.99 -28.74
N LEU A 244 3.85 -10.07 -29.37
CA LEU A 244 4.24 -11.25 -30.16
C LEU A 244 4.34 -12.50 -29.30
N ARG A 245 4.91 -12.40 -28.11
CA ARG A 245 4.98 -13.52 -27.17
C ARG A 245 3.59 -14.05 -26.81
N MET A 246 2.64 -13.17 -26.58
CA MET A 246 1.25 -13.53 -26.31
C MET A 246 0.62 -14.21 -27.52
N LEU A 247 0.82 -13.66 -28.72
CA LEU A 247 0.32 -14.20 -29.98
C LEU A 247 0.86 -15.60 -30.25
N LEU A 248 2.17 -15.81 -30.11
CA LEU A 248 2.83 -17.09 -30.37
C LEU A 248 2.51 -18.15 -29.31
N SER A 249 2.30 -17.76 -28.06
CA SER A 249 2.04 -18.69 -26.95
C SER A 249 0.56 -19.07 -26.83
N TYR A 250 -0.35 -18.13 -27.06
CA TYR A 250 -1.77 -18.29 -26.74
C TYR A 250 -2.71 -17.95 -27.90
N GLY A 251 -2.20 -17.51 -29.04
CA GLY A 251 -3.02 -17.03 -30.15
C GLY A 251 -4.07 -18.03 -30.66
N HIS A 252 -3.82 -19.32 -30.51
CA HIS A 252 -4.75 -20.40 -30.91
C HIS A 252 -5.81 -20.74 -29.85
N GLU A 253 -5.65 -20.21 -28.61
CA GLU A 253 -6.63 -20.48 -27.55
C GLU A 253 -7.93 -19.73 -27.81
N ARG A 254 -9.06 -20.40 -27.51
CA ARG A 254 -10.39 -19.81 -27.64
C ARG A 254 -10.85 -19.24 -26.32
N ILE A 255 -11.42 -18.04 -26.37
CA ILE A 255 -11.93 -17.28 -25.23
C ILE A 255 -13.34 -16.78 -25.53
N ASN A 256 -14.15 -16.64 -24.49
CA ASN A 256 -15.47 -16.00 -24.58
C ASN A 256 -15.32 -14.52 -24.23
N VAL A 257 -15.70 -13.64 -25.16
CA VAL A 257 -15.66 -12.19 -24.97
C VAL A 257 -17.09 -11.67 -24.85
N PRO A 258 -17.42 -10.90 -23.80
CA PRO A 258 -18.72 -10.29 -23.65
C PRO A 258 -18.88 -9.12 -24.63
N LEU A 259 -19.84 -9.21 -25.55
CA LEU A 259 -20.22 -8.14 -26.45
C LEU A 259 -21.50 -7.45 -25.96
N GLN A 260 -21.48 -6.13 -25.85
CA GLN A 260 -22.68 -5.35 -25.58
C GLN A 260 -23.48 -5.16 -26.86
N GLN A 261 -24.74 -5.52 -26.84
CA GLN A 261 -25.68 -5.27 -27.94
C GLN A 261 -26.34 -3.88 -27.79
N ASP A 262 -26.80 -3.31 -28.87
CA ASP A 262 -27.48 -1.99 -28.91
C ASP A 262 -28.76 -1.92 -28.04
N ASP A 263 -29.30 -3.07 -27.68
CA ASP A 263 -30.48 -3.22 -26.78
C ASP A 263 -30.13 -3.27 -25.30
N GLY A 264 -28.83 -3.17 -24.93
CA GLY A 264 -28.31 -3.25 -23.56
C GLY A 264 -28.10 -4.66 -23.05
N GLY A 265 -28.31 -5.69 -23.88
CA GLY A 265 -27.98 -7.09 -23.57
C GLY A 265 -26.48 -7.38 -23.74
N THR A 266 -25.97 -8.37 -23.01
CA THR A 266 -24.60 -8.89 -23.17
C THR A 266 -24.69 -10.28 -23.77
N VAL A 267 -24.02 -10.53 -24.89
CA VAL A 267 -23.88 -11.86 -25.52
C VAL A 267 -22.42 -12.24 -25.49
N GLU A 268 -22.13 -13.47 -25.12
CA GLU A 268 -20.76 -14.01 -25.19
C GLU A 268 -20.49 -14.51 -26.63
N GLU A 269 -19.41 -14.01 -27.22
CA GLU A 269 -18.88 -14.49 -28.50
C GLU A 269 -17.60 -15.26 -28.27
N GLU A 270 -17.52 -16.47 -28.86
CA GLU A 270 -16.33 -17.29 -28.81
C GLU A 270 -15.37 -16.88 -29.95
N THR A 271 -14.22 -16.33 -29.58
CA THR A 271 -13.17 -15.90 -30.51
C THR A 271 -11.82 -16.47 -30.09
N SER A 272 -10.81 -16.44 -30.98
CA SER A 272 -9.45 -16.78 -30.58
C SER A 272 -8.72 -15.55 -30.05
N VAL A 273 -7.69 -15.77 -29.22
CA VAL A 273 -6.82 -14.70 -28.72
C VAL A 273 -6.20 -13.93 -29.89
N ALA A 274 -5.80 -14.64 -30.96
CA ALA A 274 -5.23 -14.01 -32.15
C ALA A 274 -6.24 -13.10 -32.88
N GLU A 275 -7.49 -13.57 -33.09
CA GLU A 275 -8.54 -12.78 -33.72
C GLU A 275 -8.83 -11.50 -32.93
N LEU A 276 -8.99 -11.64 -31.61
CA LEU A 276 -9.20 -10.49 -30.73
C LEU A 276 -8.03 -9.50 -30.80
N MET A 277 -6.77 -9.98 -30.76
CA MET A 277 -5.59 -9.11 -30.87
C MET A 277 -5.55 -8.39 -32.24
N PHE A 278 -5.88 -9.06 -33.34
CA PHE A 278 -5.90 -8.42 -34.65
C PHE A 278 -6.96 -7.33 -34.73
N GLU A 279 -8.13 -7.55 -34.17
CA GLU A 279 -9.20 -6.55 -34.11
C GLU A 279 -8.81 -5.34 -33.27
N MET A 280 -8.27 -5.54 -32.09
CA MET A 280 -7.85 -4.46 -31.19
C MET A 280 -6.73 -3.62 -31.80
N LEU A 281 -5.69 -4.24 -32.36
CA LEU A 281 -4.60 -3.54 -33.02
C LEU A 281 -5.05 -2.77 -34.26
N ALA A 282 -6.04 -3.30 -35.00
CA ALA A 282 -6.62 -2.62 -36.16
C ALA A 282 -7.51 -1.45 -35.78
N LEU A 283 -8.27 -1.53 -34.67
CA LEU A 283 -9.11 -0.47 -34.15
C LEU A 283 -8.30 0.77 -33.71
N ASP A 284 -7.13 0.52 -33.10
CA ASP A 284 -6.27 1.58 -32.59
C ASP A 284 -5.19 2.02 -33.61
N ASP A 285 -5.23 1.49 -34.84
CA ASP A 285 -4.25 1.76 -35.92
C ASP A 285 -2.78 1.52 -35.48
N ILE A 286 -2.59 0.51 -34.61
CA ILE A 286 -1.28 0.16 -34.07
C ILE A 286 -0.53 -0.75 -35.04
N LEU A 287 0.67 -0.33 -35.43
CA LEU A 287 1.61 -1.09 -36.24
C LEU A 287 2.88 -1.34 -35.44
N PHE A 288 3.51 -2.50 -35.67
CA PHE A 288 4.82 -2.80 -35.09
C PHE A 288 5.91 -1.92 -35.75
N ASP A 289 6.72 -1.27 -34.93
CA ASP A 289 7.84 -0.43 -35.40
C ASP A 289 9.07 -1.27 -35.71
N GLU A 290 9.34 -2.32 -34.92
CA GLU A 290 10.47 -3.22 -35.14
C GLU A 290 10.22 -4.08 -36.38
N PRO A 291 11.07 -4.01 -37.41
CA PRO A 291 10.85 -4.69 -38.69
C PRO A 291 10.67 -6.19 -38.57
N ILE A 292 11.42 -6.86 -37.68
CA ILE A 292 11.37 -8.30 -37.47
C ILE A 292 10.01 -8.66 -36.83
N PHE A 293 9.58 -7.93 -35.82
CA PHE A 293 8.31 -8.20 -35.12
C PHE A 293 7.11 -7.94 -36.05
N ARG A 294 7.20 -6.93 -36.88
CA ARG A 294 6.21 -6.65 -37.92
C ARG A 294 6.11 -7.81 -38.93
N ALA A 295 7.23 -8.34 -39.37
CA ALA A 295 7.26 -9.44 -40.32
C ALA A 295 6.64 -10.71 -39.73
N ILE A 296 6.99 -11.07 -38.48
CA ILE A 296 6.42 -12.23 -37.78
C ILE A 296 4.91 -12.03 -37.56
N TYR A 297 4.47 -10.83 -37.14
CA TYR A 297 3.05 -10.52 -36.94
C TYR A 297 2.24 -10.67 -38.23
N LEU A 298 2.76 -10.15 -39.36
CA LEU A 298 2.09 -10.22 -40.67
C LEU A 298 2.03 -11.67 -41.18
N ASP A 299 3.09 -12.44 -40.99
CA ASP A 299 3.12 -13.87 -41.35
C ASP A 299 2.12 -14.70 -40.53
N TYR A 300 2.10 -14.49 -39.21
CA TYR A 300 1.13 -15.12 -38.31
C TYR A 300 -0.31 -14.77 -38.71
N ARG A 301 -0.60 -13.48 -38.95
CA ARG A 301 -1.92 -13.00 -39.43
C ARG A 301 -2.32 -13.63 -40.76
N HIS A 302 -1.38 -13.76 -41.69
CA HIS A 302 -1.62 -14.42 -42.97
C HIS A 302 -1.91 -15.90 -42.80
N ALA A 303 -1.15 -16.59 -41.97
CA ALA A 303 -1.36 -18.01 -41.66
C ALA A 303 -2.72 -18.24 -40.96
N SER A 304 -3.09 -17.39 -40.02
CA SER A 304 -4.38 -17.44 -39.34
C SER A 304 -5.54 -17.30 -40.33
N ASN A 305 -5.46 -16.37 -41.28
CA ASN A 305 -6.47 -16.18 -42.33
C ASN A 305 -6.59 -17.44 -43.24
N LEU A 306 -5.52 -18.20 -43.37
CA LEU A 306 -5.52 -19.47 -44.09
C LEU A 306 -5.91 -20.70 -43.22
N ARG A 307 -6.35 -20.43 -41.97
CA ARG A 307 -6.68 -21.45 -40.96
C ARG A 307 -5.54 -22.41 -40.64
N LYS A 308 -4.31 -21.94 -40.74
CA LYS A 308 -3.12 -22.68 -40.34
C LYS A 308 -2.75 -22.27 -38.91
N THR A 309 -2.49 -23.24 -38.05
CA THR A 309 -1.96 -22.98 -36.72
C THR A 309 -0.46 -22.77 -36.82
N VAL A 310 0.02 -21.65 -36.33
CA VAL A 310 1.43 -21.29 -36.26
C VAL A 310 1.73 -21.03 -34.79
N ASP A 311 2.84 -21.54 -34.29
CA ASP A 311 3.32 -21.38 -32.92
C ASP A 311 4.80 -20.98 -32.92
N ALA A 312 5.39 -20.87 -31.74
CA ALA A 312 6.80 -20.47 -31.58
C ALA A 312 7.75 -21.47 -32.28
N GLN A 313 7.41 -22.77 -32.32
CA GLN A 313 8.24 -23.79 -32.95
C GLN A 313 8.35 -23.63 -34.48
N HIS A 314 7.31 -23.05 -35.10
CA HIS A 314 7.34 -22.74 -36.54
C HIS A 314 8.48 -21.76 -36.87
N TYR A 315 8.72 -20.76 -36.01
CA TYR A 315 9.75 -19.74 -36.20
C TYR A 315 11.13 -20.21 -35.76
N GLU A 316 11.26 -21.12 -34.81
CA GLU A 316 12.55 -21.72 -34.39
C GLU A 316 13.24 -22.47 -35.52
N GLY A 317 12.49 -23.00 -36.49
CA GLY A 317 12.98 -23.71 -37.66
C GLY A 317 13.09 -22.88 -38.94
N HIS A 318 12.79 -21.56 -38.90
CA HIS A 318 12.72 -20.73 -40.09
C HIS A 318 14.10 -20.56 -40.77
N GLU A 319 14.11 -20.46 -42.11
CA GLU A 319 15.36 -20.35 -42.89
C GLU A 319 16.06 -18.98 -42.67
N GLU A 320 15.33 -17.93 -42.36
CA GLU A 320 15.90 -16.63 -42.02
C GLU A 320 16.45 -16.59 -40.58
N PRO A 321 17.76 -16.30 -40.41
CA PRO A 321 18.40 -16.33 -39.06
C PRO A 321 17.81 -15.39 -38.07
N ASP A 322 17.26 -14.24 -38.52
CA ASP A 322 16.74 -13.17 -37.70
C ASP A 322 15.34 -13.48 -37.10
N TRP A 323 14.71 -14.56 -37.55
CA TRP A 323 13.40 -15.01 -37.08
C TRP A 323 13.47 -16.15 -36.03
N ARG A 324 14.69 -16.61 -35.69
CA ARG A 324 14.94 -17.68 -34.71
C ARG A 324 15.07 -17.18 -33.26
#